data_88f799aa6175d621666b0427489cae49
#
_entry.id   88f799aa6175d621666b0427489cae49
#
_cell.length_a   1.000
_cell.length_b   1.000
_cell.length_c   1.000
_cell.angle_alpha   90.00
_cell.angle_beta   90.00
_cell.angle_gamma   90.00
#
_symmetry.space_group_name_H-M   'P 1'
#
loop_
_entity.id
_entity.type
_entity.pdbx_description
1 polymer ?
#
loop_
_entity_poly.entity_id
_entity_poly.type
_entity_poly.pdbx_seq_one_letter_code
_entity_poly.pdbx_strand_id
1 'polypeptide(L)'
;QSLRCETMSDSARIAQLVTSQEADLGWQQDFYEDLHRHPELSHEEERTASRIRAKLADFDCEVVENIGGFGMVAIFRNGDGPTALLRADFDGLPVEEATGVSYSATNGKMHACGHDMHTTALLGACALLDASRSSWSGTFLALFQPAEESSVGAKDMLADNLIERVPRPDICLGQHIMPGRAGTVRHTAGPIMAGCDSLRIRVFGKSAHASMPHNSIDPTYIA
;
A
#
# COMPACT_ATOMS: atom_id res chain seq x y z
N GLN A 1 47.90 -17.57 -17.40
CA GLN A 1 46.45 -17.82 -17.45
C GLN A 1 45.75 -16.73 -16.65
N SER A 2 45.08 -15.80 -17.34
CA SER A 2 44.28 -14.73 -16.75
C SER A 2 42.96 -15.34 -16.30
N LEU A 3 42.71 -15.42 -14.99
CA LEU A 3 41.42 -15.68 -14.41
C LEU A 3 40.54 -14.49 -14.74
N ARG A 4 39.64 -14.62 -15.71
CA ARG A 4 38.52 -13.67 -15.88
C ARG A 4 37.59 -13.88 -14.69
N CYS A 5 37.57 -12.91 -13.80
CA CYS A 5 36.50 -12.80 -12.82
C CYS A 5 35.21 -12.48 -13.61
N GLU A 6 34.37 -13.47 -13.87
CA GLU A 6 33.06 -13.26 -14.45
C GLU A 6 32.22 -12.50 -13.42
N THR A 7 31.98 -11.22 -13.67
CA THR A 7 31.06 -10.44 -12.87
C THR A 7 29.65 -10.96 -13.13
N MET A 8 28.96 -11.41 -12.08
CA MET A 8 27.54 -11.78 -12.15
C MET A 8 26.74 -10.63 -12.73
N SER A 9 25.72 -10.95 -13.54
CA SER A 9 24.77 -9.95 -13.99
C SER A 9 23.98 -9.39 -12.81
N ASP A 10 23.48 -8.14 -12.92
CA ASP A 10 22.69 -7.51 -11.86
C ASP A 10 21.45 -8.34 -11.50
N SER A 11 20.79 -8.95 -12.48
CA SER A 11 19.65 -9.85 -12.24
C SER A 11 20.04 -11.09 -11.41
N ALA A 12 21.24 -11.67 -11.64
CA ALA A 12 21.70 -12.81 -10.87
C ALA A 12 22.09 -12.41 -9.43
N ARG A 13 22.66 -11.22 -9.23
CA ARG A 13 22.95 -10.66 -7.90
C ARG A 13 21.66 -10.43 -7.10
N ILE A 14 20.64 -9.84 -7.72
CA ILE A 14 19.32 -9.60 -7.09
C ILE A 14 18.68 -10.94 -6.73
N ALA A 15 18.64 -11.91 -7.63
CA ALA A 15 18.09 -13.24 -7.35
C ALA A 15 18.79 -13.92 -6.18
N GLN A 16 20.14 -13.87 -6.13
CA GLN A 16 20.91 -14.41 -5.03
C GLN A 16 20.59 -13.72 -3.70
N LEU A 17 20.45 -12.39 -3.71
CA LEU A 17 20.13 -11.60 -2.53
C LEU A 17 18.75 -11.99 -1.97
N VAL A 18 17.73 -12.09 -2.81
CA VAL A 18 16.39 -12.52 -2.42
C VAL A 18 16.42 -13.93 -1.84
N THR A 19 17.07 -14.89 -2.53
CA THR A 19 17.13 -16.29 -2.09
C THR A 19 17.90 -16.45 -0.78
N SER A 20 18.96 -15.67 -0.54
CA SER A 20 19.74 -15.75 0.70
C SER A 20 18.99 -15.27 1.93
N GLN A 21 17.93 -14.46 1.78
CA GLN A 21 17.16 -13.89 2.87
C GLN A 21 15.81 -14.61 3.09
N GLU A 22 15.51 -15.65 2.32
CA GLU A 22 14.20 -16.33 2.36
C GLU A 22 13.83 -16.85 3.76
N ALA A 23 14.80 -17.35 4.51
CA ALA A 23 14.60 -17.85 5.87
C ALA A 23 14.18 -16.76 6.87
N ASP A 24 14.59 -15.53 6.65
CA ASP A 24 14.34 -14.39 7.55
C ASP A 24 12.98 -13.71 7.28
N LEU A 25 12.24 -14.18 6.29
CA LEU A 25 10.92 -13.67 5.92
C LEU A 25 9.76 -14.53 6.44
N GLY A 26 10.02 -15.56 7.24
CA GLY A 26 9.01 -16.50 7.76
C GLY A 26 7.87 -15.83 8.56
N TRP A 27 8.13 -14.66 9.15
CA TRP A 27 7.14 -13.87 9.89
C TRP A 27 6.05 -13.24 9.01
N GLN A 28 6.26 -13.13 7.69
CA GLN A 28 5.38 -12.39 6.79
C GLN A 28 3.98 -13.00 6.72
N GLN A 29 3.86 -14.32 6.74
CA GLN A 29 2.55 -14.96 6.70
C GLN A 29 1.72 -14.60 7.93
N ASP A 30 2.29 -14.70 9.14
CA ASP A 30 1.59 -14.36 10.38
C ASP A 30 1.21 -12.88 10.42
N PHE A 31 2.07 -12.00 9.93
CA PHE A 31 1.81 -10.57 9.85
C PHE A 31 0.68 -10.25 8.87
N TYR A 32 0.71 -10.85 7.68
CA TYR A 32 -0.35 -10.74 6.68
C TYR A 32 -1.70 -11.22 7.24
N GLU A 33 -1.74 -12.41 7.84
CA GLU A 33 -2.97 -12.97 8.42
C GLU A 33 -3.50 -12.12 9.59
N ASP A 34 -2.61 -11.50 10.37
CA ASP A 34 -2.99 -10.58 11.44
C ASP A 34 -3.64 -9.31 10.90
N LEU A 35 -3.10 -8.69 9.84
CA LEU A 35 -3.71 -7.55 9.17
C LEU A 35 -5.05 -7.93 8.54
N HIS A 36 -5.09 -9.07 7.86
CA HIS A 36 -6.30 -9.56 7.18
C HIS A 36 -7.48 -9.76 8.13
N ARG A 37 -7.22 -10.29 9.33
CA ARG A 37 -8.25 -10.45 10.38
C ARG A 37 -8.78 -9.13 10.94
N HIS A 38 -8.03 -8.04 10.81
CA HIS A 38 -8.32 -6.78 11.51
C HIS A 38 -8.29 -5.57 10.57
N PRO A 39 -9.04 -5.60 9.46
CA PRO A 39 -9.08 -4.47 8.53
C PRO A 39 -9.71 -3.24 9.19
N GLU A 40 -9.13 -2.09 8.90
CA GLU A 40 -9.59 -0.77 9.34
C GLU A 40 -9.90 0.09 8.12
N LEU A 41 -10.92 0.94 8.21
CA LEU A 41 -11.32 1.80 7.10
C LEU A 41 -10.38 3.00 6.96
N SER A 42 -10.47 3.68 5.81
CA SER A 42 -9.79 4.96 5.57
C SER A 42 -9.99 5.92 6.75
N HIS A 43 -8.90 6.49 7.27
CA HIS A 43 -8.81 7.36 8.45
C HIS A 43 -9.09 6.70 9.81
N GLU A 44 -9.22 5.38 9.86
CA GLU A 44 -9.41 4.61 11.09
C GLU A 44 -8.27 3.60 11.33
N GLU A 45 -7.15 3.69 10.60
CA GLU A 45 -6.09 2.67 10.50
C GLU A 45 -5.09 2.71 11.67
N GLU A 46 -5.54 3.05 12.88
CA GLU A 46 -4.68 3.23 14.07
C GLU A 46 -3.94 1.94 14.45
N ARG A 47 -4.67 0.81 14.50
CA ARG A 47 -4.07 -0.48 14.83
C ARG A 47 -3.07 -0.92 13.76
N THR A 48 -3.45 -0.82 12.50
CA THR A 48 -2.61 -1.21 11.36
C THR A 48 -1.32 -0.39 11.34
N ALA A 49 -1.41 0.93 11.50
CA ALA A 49 -0.24 1.81 11.61
C ALA A 49 0.65 1.41 12.80
N SER A 50 0.07 1.10 13.96
CA SER A 50 0.81 0.62 15.14
C SER A 50 1.54 -0.70 14.86
N ARG A 51 0.92 -1.64 14.12
CA ARG A 51 1.54 -2.91 13.74
C ARG A 51 2.71 -2.72 12.77
N ILE A 52 2.54 -1.84 11.77
CA ILE A 52 3.61 -1.47 10.82
C ILE A 52 4.79 -0.87 11.59
N ARG A 53 4.51 0.11 12.46
CA ARG A 53 5.53 0.78 13.28
C ARG A 53 6.29 -0.19 14.18
N ALA A 54 5.57 -1.10 14.83
CA ALA A 54 6.17 -2.11 15.70
C ALA A 54 7.12 -3.02 14.89
N LYS A 55 6.76 -3.38 13.65
CA LYS A 55 7.62 -4.18 12.78
C LYS A 55 8.84 -3.41 12.26
N LEU A 56 8.67 -2.13 11.96
CA LEU A 56 9.78 -1.26 11.54
C LEU A 56 10.83 -1.07 12.64
N ALA A 57 10.46 -1.21 13.91
CA ALA A 57 11.40 -1.15 15.04
C ALA A 57 12.43 -2.29 15.05
N ASP A 58 12.22 -3.36 14.28
CA ASP A 58 13.19 -4.45 14.13
C ASP A 58 14.34 -4.09 13.16
N PHE A 59 14.24 -2.98 12.44
CA PHE A 59 15.17 -2.58 11.39
C PHE A 59 15.95 -1.31 11.76
N ASP A 60 17.15 -1.17 11.19
CA ASP A 60 17.96 0.05 11.34
C ASP A 60 17.47 1.15 10.38
N CYS A 61 16.38 1.83 10.76
CA CYS A 61 15.78 2.91 9.99
C CYS A 61 15.26 4.03 10.88
N GLU A 62 15.18 5.23 10.31
CA GLU A 62 14.44 6.35 10.88
C GLU A 62 12.97 6.24 10.45
N VAL A 63 12.02 6.45 11.36
CA VAL A 63 10.59 6.45 11.03
C VAL A 63 10.00 7.83 11.26
N VAL A 64 9.44 8.42 10.20
CA VAL A 64 8.66 9.66 10.27
C VAL A 64 7.19 9.29 10.25
N GLU A 65 6.50 9.57 11.34
CA GLU A 65 5.12 9.15 11.59
C GLU A 65 4.12 10.29 11.51
N ASN A 66 2.83 9.93 11.49
CA ASN A 66 1.71 10.87 11.52
C ASN A 66 1.77 11.87 10.37
N ILE A 67 1.91 11.34 9.15
CA ILE A 67 1.89 12.14 7.92
C ILE A 67 0.52 11.96 7.27
N GLY A 68 -0.29 13.00 7.25
CA GLY A 68 -1.65 12.95 6.71
C GLY A 68 -2.56 11.96 7.45
N GLY A 69 -2.46 11.95 8.79
CA GLY A 69 -3.14 10.99 9.66
C GLY A 69 -2.22 9.85 10.10
N PHE A 70 -2.54 8.62 9.77
CA PHE A 70 -1.76 7.43 10.18
C PHE A 70 -0.61 7.08 9.23
N GLY A 71 -0.35 7.90 8.20
CA GLY A 71 0.74 7.67 7.25
C GLY A 71 2.12 7.75 7.88
N MET A 72 3.06 7.00 7.33
CA MET A 72 4.45 6.99 7.79
C MET A 72 5.43 6.67 6.68
N VAL A 73 6.69 7.08 6.89
CA VAL A 73 7.80 6.74 6.00
C VAL A 73 8.96 6.22 6.83
N ALA A 74 9.42 5.01 6.50
CA ALA A 74 10.68 4.48 7.02
C ALA A 74 11.82 4.85 6.07
N ILE A 75 12.90 5.42 6.61
CA ILE A 75 14.04 5.95 5.88
C ILE A 75 15.27 5.09 6.19
N PHE A 76 15.73 4.34 5.21
CA PHE A 76 16.93 3.53 5.29
C PHE A 76 18.08 4.26 4.58
N ARG A 77 19.02 4.80 5.33
CA ARG A 77 20.21 5.48 4.79
C ARG A 77 21.36 4.49 4.71
N ASN A 78 21.99 4.39 3.55
CA ASN A 78 23.11 3.47 3.32
C ASN A 78 24.18 4.09 2.41
N GLY A 79 24.79 5.18 2.87
CA GLY A 79 25.85 5.90 2.14
C GLY A 79 25.30 6.78 1.01
N ASP A 80 26.21 7.22 0.15
CA ASP A 80 25.89 8.09 -0.98
C ASP A 80 25.25 7.28 -2.12
N GLY A 81 24.27 7.87 -2.79
CA GLY A 81 23.59 7.25 -3.92
C GLY A 81 22.18 7.80 -4.14
N PRO A 82 21.42 7.21 -5.07
CA PRO A 82 20.07 7.66 -5.37
C PRO A 82 19.11 7.37 -4.21
N THR A 83 18.00 8.14 -4.20
CA THR A 83 16.89 7.94 -3.28
C THR A 83 15.73 7.26 -4.01
N ALA A 84 15.37 6.06 -3.61
CA ALA A 84 14.26 5.31 -4.16
C ALA A 84 13.11 5.22 -3.14
N LEU A 85 11.88 5.50 -3.57
CA LEU A 85 10.69 5.36 -2.76
C LEU A 85 9.83 4.20 -3.29
N LEU A 86 9.41 3.33 -2.39
CA LEU A 86 8.40 2.30 -2.67
C LEU A 86 7.18 2.54 -1.77
N ARG A 87 5.99 2.51 -2.35
CA ARG A 87 4.71 2.80 -1.67
C ARG A 87 3.88 1.55 -1.47
N ALA A 88 3.30 1.41 -0.29
CA ALA A 88 2.17 0.52 -0.01
C ALA A 88 1.06 1.30 0.70
N ASP A 89 -0.18 0.94 0.42
CA ASP A 89 -1.37 1.36 1.15
C ASP A 89 -1.74 0.32 2.21
N PHE A 90 -2.65 0.68 3.16
CA PHE A 90 -2.95 -0.23 4.26
C PHE A 90 -4.37 -0.13 4.84
N ASP A 91 -5.27 0.61 4.20
CA ASP A 91 -6.69 0.67 4.58
C ASP A 91 -7.51 -0.49 3.97
N GLY A 92 -8.69 -0.72 4.53
CA GLY A 92 -9.65 -1.72 4.08
C GLY A 92 -10.98 -1.10 3.65
N LEU A 93 -11.89 -1.95 3.22
CA LEU A 93 -13.21 -1.59 2.69
C LEU A 93 -14.35 -2.01 3.63
N PRO A 94 -15.50 -1.28 3.64
CA PRO A 94 -16.70 -1.65 4.39
C PRO A 94 -17.48 -2.78 3.69
N VAL A 95 -16.81 -3.93 3.53
CA VAL A 95 -17.34 -5.12 2.87
C VAL A 95 -17.31 -6.26 3.87
N GLU A 96 -18.42 -6.99 3.99
CA GLU A 96 -18.46 -8.22 4.79
C GLU A 96 -17.70 -9.34 4.06
N GLU A 97 -16.71 -9.92 4.73
CA GLU A 97 -15.89 -10.96 4.13
C GLU A 97 -16.61 -12.31 4.08
N ALA A 98 -16.62 -12.93 2.91
CA ALA A 98 -17.23 -14.25 2.66
C ALA A 98 -16.25 -15.24 1.99
N THR A 99 -14.94 -15.06 2.17
CA THR A 99 -13.91 -15.90 1.55
C THR A 99 -13.85 -17.31 2.14
N GLY A 100 -14.20 -17.46 3.43
CA GLY A 100 -14.14 -18.75 4.14
C GLY A 100 -12.73 -19.20 4.53
N VAL A 101 -11.71 -18.33 4.41
CA VAL A 101 -10.37 -18.65 4.91
C VAL A 101 -10.33 -18.61 6.45
N SER A 102 -9.41 -19.34 7.06
CA SER A 102 -9.31 -19.46 8.54
C SER A 102 -8.96 -18.16 9.26
N TYR A 103 -8.47 -17.18 8.52
CA TYR A 103 -8.09 -15.84 8.99
C TYR A 103 -9.00 -14.73 8.46
N SER A 104 -10.23 -15.06 8.03
CA SER A 104 -11.23 -14.08 7.60
C SER A 104 -11.52 -13.03 8.67
N ALA A 105 -11.74 -11.80 8.24
CA ALA A 105 -12.24 -10.73 9.10
C ALA A 105 -13.70 -10.97 9.50
N THR A 106 -14.07 -10.56 10.72
CA THR A 106 -15.42 -10.74 11.29
C THR A 106 -16.03 -9.43 11.79
N ASN A 107 -15.41 -8.29 11.45
CA ASN A 107 -15.81 -6.97 11.93
C ASN A 107 -16.61 -6.15 10.91
N GLY A 108 -17.12 -6.79 9.83
CA GLY A 108 -17.87 -6.12 8.76
C GLY A 108 -17.00 -5.28 7.82
N LYS A 109 -15.69 -5.48 7.86
CA LYS A 109 -14.70 -4.85 7.01
C LYS A 109 -13.85 -5.94 6.35
N MET A 110 -13.18 -5.63 5.24
CA MET A 110 -12.33 -6.58 4.51
C MET A 110 -11.18 -5.87 3.80
N HIS A 111 -10.01 -6.50 3.78
CA HIS A 111 -8.94 -6.14 2.84
C HIS A 111 -9.23 -6.68 1.43
N ALA A 112 -10.36 -6.26 0.85
CA ALA A 112 -10.82 -6.76 -0.45
C ALA A 112 -9.94 -6.29 -1.63
N CYS A 113 -9.18 -5.22 -1.45
CA CYS A 113 -8.21 -4.71 -2.43
C CYS A 113 -6.79 -5.24 -2.22
N GLY A 114 -6.54 -5.92 -1.09
CA GLY A 114 -5.26 -6.57 -0.79
C GLY A 114 -4.17 -5.66 -0.25
N HIS A 115 -4.53 -4.57 0.40
CA HIS A 115 -3.57 -3.62 0.99
C HIS A 115 -2.76 -4.24 2.15
N ASP A 116 -3.29 -5.24 2.83
CA ASP A 116 -2.57 -6.08 3.79
C ASP A 116 -1.38 -6.82 3.14
N MET A 117 -1.54 -7.32 1.91
CA MET A 117 -0.46 -7.94 1.14
C MET A 117 0.56 -6.89 0.68
N HIS A 118 0.11 -5.70 0.24
CA HIS A 118 1.02 -4.62 -0.15
C HIS A 118 1.91 -4.19 1.01
N THR A 119 1.31 -3.98 2.17
CA THR A 119 2.01 -3.63 3.42
C THR A 119 3.01 -4.70 3.82
N THR A 120 2.59 -5.97 3.82
CA THR A 120 3.46 -7.09 4.18
C THR A 120 4.63 -7.25 3.21
N ALA A 121 4.39 -7.09 1.91
CA ALA A 121 5.44 -7.14 0.90
C ALA A 121 6.44 -5.99 1.04
N LEU A 122 5.99 -4.76 1.33
CA LEU A 122 6.87 -3.63 1.56
C LEU A 122 7.72 -3.82 2.81
N LEU A 123 7.16 -4.33 3.91
CA LEU A 123 7.94 -4.67 5.10
C LEU A 123 8.96 -5.79 4.84
N GLY A 124 8.62 -6.76 3.96
CA GLY A 124 9.57 -7.77 3.50
C GLY A 124 10.73 -7.17 2.71
N ALA A 125 10.46 -6.19 1.85
CA ALA A 125 11.49 -5.43 1.16
C ALA A 125 12.39 -4.64 2.13
N CYS A 126 11.81 -4.05 3.18
CA CYS A 126 12.56 -3.39 4.25
C CYS A 126 13.52 -4.38 4.94
N ALA A 127 13.03 -5.55 5.34
CA ALA A 127 13.84 -6.59 5.98
C ALA A 127 14.99 -7.05 5.08
N LEU A 128 14.72 -7.27 3.79
CA LEU A 128 15.71 -7.70 2.81
C LEU A 128 16.80 -6.65 2.61
N LEU A 129 16.42 -5.38 2.44
CA LEU A 129 17.38 -4.28 2.22
C LEU A 129 18.19 -3.98 3.48
N ASP A 130 17.57 -4.07 4.66
CA ASP A 130 18.27 -3.90 5.93
C ASP A 130 19.34 -4.99 6.15
N ALA A 131 18.98 -6.25 5.93
CA ALA A 131 19.91 -7.37 6.05
C ALA A 131 21.04 -7.36 5.00
N SER A 132 20.84 -6.70 3.87
CA SER A 132 21.78 -6.70 2.73
C SER A 132 22.48 -5.36 2.48
N ARG A 133 22.66 -4.53 3.49
CA ARG A 133 23.28 -3.18 3.38
C ARG A 133 24.62 -3.15 2.66
N SER A 134 25.41 -4.21 2.72
CA SER A 134 26.68 -4.32 1.99
C SER A 134 26.52 -4.44 0.47
N SER A 135 25.30 -4.66 -0.03
CA SER A 135 25.03 -4.94 -1.44
C SER A 135 24.42 -3.76 -2.21
N TRP A 136 24.11 -2.67 -1.53
CA TRP A 136 23.51 -1.48 -2.14
C TRP A 136 23.99 -0.19 -1.45
N SER A 137 23.77 0.96 -2.09
CA SER A 137 24.04 2.28 -1.51
C SER A 137 22.97 3.28 -1.92
N GLY A 138 22.84 4.38 -1.15
CA GLY A 138 21.82 5.41 -1.33
C GLY A 138 20.79 5.43 -0.20
N THR A 139 19.60 5.90 -0.50
CA THR A 139 18.49 5.98 0.46
C THR A 139 17.28 5.23 -0.06
N PHE A 140 16.71 4.35 0.77
CA PHE A 140 15.43 3.70 0.50
C PHE A 140 14.35 4.29 1.40
N LEU A 141 13.23 4.69 0.82
CA LEU A 141 12.06 5.22 1.50
C LEU A 141 10.91 4.21 1.36
N ALA A 142 10.49 3.61 2.46
CA ALA A 142 9.28 2.79 2.51
C ALA A 142 8.11 3.66 2.99
N LEU A 143 7.23 4.04 2.07
CA LEU A 143 6.08 4.89 2.34
C LEU A 143 4.83 4.03 2.55
N PHE A 144 4.23 4.14 3.72
CA PHE A 144 2.95 3.50 4.07
C PHE A 144 1.85 4.56 4.03
N GLN A 145 0.95 4.44 3.05
CA GLN A 145 -0.10 5.42 2.76
C GLN A 145 -1.43 4.98 3.34
N PRO A 146 -2.09 5.80 4.20
CA PRO A 146 -3.46 5.56 4.65
C PRO A 146 -4.48 6.00 3.60
N ALA A 147 -5.76 5.69 3.81
CA ALA A 147 -6.93 6.28 3.14
C ALA A 147 -6.84 6.29 1.61
N GLU A 148 -6.39 5.16 1.01
CA GLU A 148 -6.34 5.01 -0.44
C GLU A 148 -7.73 4.86 -1.01
N GLU A 149 -8.59 4.04 -0.39
CA GLU A 149 -9.95 3.72 -0.86
C GLU A 149 -10.89 4.94 -0.89
N SER A 150 -10.59 5.96 -0.10
CA SER A 150 -11.27 7.26 -0.13
C SER A 150 -10.66 8.26 -1.12
N SER A 151 -9.55 7.89 -1.80
CA SER A 151 -8.81 8.70 -2.79
C SER A 151 -8.26 10.03 -2.23
N VAL A 152 -8.03 10.11 -0.91
CA VAL A 152 -7.55 11.34 -0.25
C VAL A 152 -6.21 11.15 0.46
N GLY A 153 -5.83 9.95 0.90
CA GLY A 153 -4.68 9.74 1.75
C GLY A 153 -3.36 10.30 1.22
N ALA A 154 -3.07 10.13 -0.07
CA ALA A 154 -1.87 10.73 -0.67
C ALA A 154 -1.93 12.27 -0.66
N LYS A 155 -3.11 12.87 -0.87
CA LYS A 155 -3.31 14.33 -0.80
C LYS A 155 -3.12 14.83 0.62
N ASP A 156 -3.63 14.11 1.60
CA ASP A 156 -3.50 14.45 3.02
C ASP A 156 -2.03 14.36 3.46
N MET A 157 -1.29 13.34 3.03
CA MET A 157 0.14 13.25 3.28
C MET A 157 0.92 14.43 2.66
N LEU A 158 0.59 14.82 1.43
CA LEU A 158 1.21 15.97 0.77
C LEU A 158 0.86 17.28 1.47
N ALA A 159 -0.41 17.45 1.90
CA ALA A 159 -0.86 18.62 2.64
C ALA A 159 -0.21 18.73 4.03
N ASP A 160 0.20 17.60 4.61
CA ASP A 160 0.95 17.52 5.88
C ASP A 160 2.48 17.54 5.67
N ASN A 161 2.93 18.19 4.61
CA ASN A 161 4.33 18.48 4.31
C ASN A 161 5.19 17.20 4.15
N LEU A 162 4.67 16.13 3.54
CA LEU A 162 5.43 14.91 3.26
C LEU A 162 6.79 15.22 2.61
N ILE A 163 6.81 16.12 1.60
CA ILE A 163 8.01 16.39 0.79
C ILE A 163 9.11 17.10 1.60
N GLU A 164 8.71 17.88 2.61
CA GLU A 164 9.62 18.61 3.49
C GLU A 164 10.11 17.76 4.66
N ARG A 165 9.35 16.70 5.01
CA ARG A 165 9.62 15.83 6.16
C ARG A 165 10.52 14.64 5.81
N VAL A 166 10.64 14.29 4.54
CA VAL A 166 11.44 13.15 4.08
C VAL A 166 12.38 13.53 2.93
N PRO A 167 13.47 12.79 2.69
CA PRO A 167 14.33 13.01 1.53
C PRO A 167 13.52 12.95 0.22
N ARG A 168 13.82 13.86 -0.70
CA ARG A 168 13.16 13.84 -2.01
C ARG A 168 13.62 12.62 -2.82
N PRO A 169 12.71 11.77 -3.30
CA PRO A 169 13.08 10.60 -4.10
C PRO A 169 13.45 10.99 -5.54
N ASP A 170 14.41 10.26 -6.10
CA ASP A 170 14.77 10.31 -7.52
C ASP A 170 13.82 9.43 -8.35
N ILE A 171 13.31 8.35 -7.74
CA ILE A 171 12.34 7.45 -8.34
C ILE A 171 11.28 7.04 -7.31
N CYS A 172 10.03 6.99 -7.77
CA CYS A 172 8.89 6.48 -6.99
C CYS A 172 8.33 5.23 -7.67
N LEU A 173 8.17 4.18 -6.88
CA LEU A 173 7.61 2.91 -7.31
C LEU A 173 6.36 2.58 -6.48
N GLY A 174 5.37 1.97 -7.11
CA GLY A 174 4.20 1.40 -6.46
C GLY A 174 3.83 0.11 -7.15
N GLN A 175 3.24 -0.80 -6.39
CA GLN A 175 2.73 -2.05 -6.93
C GLN A 175 1.31 -2.29 -6.41
N HIS A 176 0.53 -3.05 -7.16
CA HIS A 176 -0.78 -3.49 -6.75
C HIS A 176 -0.94 -4.97 -7.09
N ILE A 177 -1.53 -5.75 -6.18
CA ILE A 177 -1.89 -7.13 -6.49
C ILE A 177 -3.05 -7.13 -7.48
N MET A 178 -2.98 -8.04 -8.44
CA MET A 178 -3.99 -8.18 -9.48
C MET A 178 -4.28 -9.66 -9.70
N PRO A 179 -5.51 -10.03 -10.10
CA PRO A 179 -5.81 -11.39 -10.50
C PRO A 179 -4.84 -11.91 -11.57
N GLY A 180 -4.28 -13.08 -11.36
CA GLY A 180 -3.33 -13.67 -12.28
C GLY A 180 -2.55 -14.83 -11.67
N ARG A 181 -1.53 -15.28 -12.40
CA ARG A 181 -0.64 -16.34 -11.90
C ARG A 181 0.24 -15.78 -10.78
N ALA A 182 0.22 -16.41 -9.61
CA ALA A 182 1.08 -16.04 -8.49
C ALA A 182 2.58 -16.07 -8.88
N GLY A 183 3.37 -15.18 -8.27
CA GLY A 183 4.80 -15.04 -8.54
C GLY A 183 5.14 -14.33 -9.86
N THR A 184 4.15 -13.73 -10.54
CA THR A 184 4.42 -12.93 -11.75
C THR A 184 4.29 -11.44 -11.46
N VAL A 185 5.24 -10.65 -11.96
CA VAL A 185 5.18 -9.18 -11.97
C VAL A 185 4.88 -8.72 -13.39
N ARG A 186 3.94 -7.79 -13.54
CA ARG A 186 3.58 -7.19 -14.83
C ARG A 186 3.76 -5.68 -14.77
N HIS A 187 4.21 -5.10 -15.86
CA HIS A 187 4.29 -3.66 -16.01
C HIS A 187 3.96 -3.26 -17.47
N THR A 188 3.56 -2.03 -17.65
CA THR A 188 3.31 -1.44 -18.98
C THR A 188 4.03 -0.09 -19.06
N ALA A 189 4.72 0.15 -20.16
CA ALA A 189 5.28 1.47 -20.42
C ALA A 189 4.16 2.46 -20.75
N GLY A 190 4.13 3.61 -20.06
CA GLY A 190 3.09 4.62 -20.21
C GLY A 190 1.88 4.38 -19.29
N PRO A 191 0.72 5.04 -19.55
CA PRO A 191 -0.47 4.93 -18.72
C PRO A 191 -1.00 3.49 -18.66
N ILE A 192 -1.22 2.96 -17.46
CA ILE A 192 -1.76 1.61 -17.24
C ILE A 192 -3.16 1.64 -16.61
N MET A 193 -3.49 2.70 -15.86
CA MET A 193 -4.78 2.87 -15.18
C MET A 193 -5.55 4.05 -15.80
N ALA A 194 -6.87 3.94 -15.81
CA ALA A 194 -7.76 5.05 -16.17
C ALA A 194 -7.89 6.04 -15.01
N GLY A 195 -8.22 7.30 -15.34
CA GLY A 195 -8.66 8.26 -14.34
C GLY A 195 -10.07 7.93 -13.85
N CYS A 196 -10.38 8.38 -12.63
CA CYS A 196 -11.70 8.22 -12.02
C CYS A 196 -12.21 9.58 -11.53
N ASP A 197 -13.48 9.87 -11.82
CA ASP A 197 -14.20 11.03 -11.28
C ASP A 197 -15.44 10.54 -10.54
N SER A 198 -15.74 11.14 -9.39
CA SER A 198 -16.93 10.83 -8.60
C SER A 198 -17.94 11.96 -8.71
N LEU A 199 -19.17 11.61 -9.07
CA LEU A 199 -20.28 12.56 -9.18
C LEU A 199 -21.36 12.20 -8.16
N ARG A 200 -21.89 13.21 -7.46
CA ARG A 200 -23.07 13.09 -6.62
C ARG A 200 -24.20 13.91 -7.21
N ILE A 201 -25.21 13.23 -7.74
CA ILE A 201 -26.41 13.86 -8.31
C ILE A 201 -27.53 13.76 -7.30
N ARG A 202 -28.21 14.89 -7.02
CA ARG A 202 -29.43 14.93 -6.23
C ARG A 202 -30.57 15.42 -7.11
N VAL A 203 -31.60 14.60 -7.26
CA VAL A 203 -32.81 14.95 -7.98
C VAL A 203 -33.92 15.26 -6.97
N PHE A 204 -34.47 16.44 -7.04
CA PHE A 204 -35.52 16.91 -6.13
C PHE A 204 -36.90 16.69 -6.76
N GLY A 205 -37.74 15.95 -6.06
CA GLY A 205 -39.09 15.69 -6.45
C GLY A 205 -40.12 16.38 -5.52
N LYS A 206 -41.38 16.18 -5.83
CA LYS A 206 -42.52 16.61 -4.99
C LYS A 206 -43.44 15.42 -4.82
N SER A 207 -43.70 15.06 -3.55
CA SER A 207 -44.65 13.99 -3.24
C SER A 207 -46.11 14.45 -3.44
N ALA A 208 -46.97 13.52 -3.86
CA ALA A 208 -48.39 13.68 -3.92
C ALA A 208 -49.08 12.35 -3.55
N HIS A 209 -50.41 12.38 -3.32
CA HIS A 209 -51.17 11.16 -3.12
C HIS A 209 -51.12 10.29 -4.37
N ALA A 210 -51.01 8.97 -4.22
CA ALA A 210 -50.91 8.03 -5.33
C ALA A 210 -52.02 8.13 -6.38
N SER A 211 -53.25 8.52 -5.98
CA SER A 211 -54.36 8.77 -6.89
C SER A 211 -54.31 10.12 -7.59
N MET A 212 -53.32 10.98 -7.30
CA MET A 212 -53.15 12.31 -7.86
C MET A 212 -51.76 12.54 -8.41
N PRO A 213 -51.27 11.69 -9.32
CA PRO A 213 -49.89 11.75 -9.83
C PRO A 213 -49.59 13.07 -10.56
N HIS A 214 -50.60 13.73 -11.11
CA HIS A 214 -50.46 15.03 -11.76
C HIS A 214 -50.05 16.17 -10.82
N ASN A 215 -50.12 15.97 -9.49
CA ASN A 215 -49.65 16.91 -8.48
C ASN A 215 -48.25 16.61 -7.98
N SER A 216 -47.63 15.51 -8.41
CA SER A 216 -46.29 15.10 -8.04
C SER A 216 -45.25 15.57 -9.07
N ILE A 217 -44.00 15.57 -8.61
CA ILE A 217 -42.81 15.58 -9.47
C ILE A 217 -42.03 14.34 -9.10
N ASP A 218 -42.12 13.32 -9.93
CA ASP A 218 -41.44 12.06 -9.68
C ASP A 218 -39.93 12.17 -10.07
N PRO A 219 -39.00 12.09 -9.09
CA PRO A 219 -37.58 12.25 -9.36
C PRO A 219 -37.00 11.10 -10.20
N THR A 220 -37.66 9.94 -10.24
CA THR A 220 -37.19 8.80 -11.07
C THR A 220 -37.30 9.05 -12.56
N TYR A 221 -38.24 9.89 -13.00
CA TYR A 221 -38.38 10.28 -14.42
C TYR A 221 -37.42 11.42 -14.82
N ILE A 222 -36.78 12.05 -13.84
CA ILE A 222 -35.80 13.14 -14.10
C ILE A 222 -34.39 12.60 -14.12
N ALA A 223 -34.10 11.56 -13.33
CA ALA A 223 -32.80 10.94 -13.22
C ALA A 223 -32.52 9.98 -14.38
#